data_da8b1ddc81f3df7b59c8d6dab7b5d970
#
_entry.id   da8b1ddc81f3df7b59c8d6dab7b5d970
#
_cell.length_a   1.000
_cell.length_b   1.000
_cell.length_c   1.000
_cell.angle_alpha   90.00
_cell.angle_beta   90.00
_cell.angle_gamma   90.00
#
_symmetry.space_group_name_H-M   'P 1'
#
loop_
_entity.id
_entity.type
_entity.pdbx_description
1 polymer ?
#
loop_
_entity_poly.entity_id
_entity_poly.type
_entity_poly.pdbx_seq_one_letter_code
_entity_poly.pdbx_strand_id
1 'polypeptide(L)'
;VLLTINPARDEAREIGATMITALHAADVTVVVAEDDAKLWPEAAELGAQIVPADDHSGDGCQLVVVLGGDGTILRAAERARSAGAPILGVNLGHVGFLAEAESEDADDVVTAIVHGDWSVEERMALEIRVLVGGIEVHRTWALNEISVEKNTREHMIDLVVEIDGRPLSSWGCDGVVCSTPTGSTAYGFSAGGPVVWPEVSAILVVPLSAHALFARPLVVSPLSVVAFELQASSHAVLSADGRRLIDIAGSSRIEVRRAEQPIKFARIVTAPFTDRLVAKFDLPVAGWRGRRD
;
A
#
# COMPACT_ATOMS: atom_id res chain seq x y z
N VAL A 1 -13.21 16.28 -4.66
CA VAL A 1 -12.69 14.93 -4.91
C VAL A 1 -11.33 15.02 -5.57
N LEU A 2 -10.31 14.32 -5.05
CA LEU A 2 -9.03 14.14 -5.76
C LEU A 2 -9.16 12.93 -6.70
N LEU A 3 -8.92 13.13 -7.99
CA LEU A 3 -8.88 12.04 -8.97
C LEU A 3 -7.41 11.70 -9.28
N THR A 4 -7.02 10.46 -9.02
CA THR A 4 -5.69 9.92 -9.34
C THR A 4 -5.86 8.81 -10.37
N ILE A 5 -5.17 8.91 -11.50
CA ILE A 5 -5.32 7.92 -12.58
C ILE A 5 -3.99 7.23 -12.88
N ASN A 6 -4.04 6.09 -13.58
CA ASN A 6 -2.87 5.57 -14.29
C ASN A 6 -2.83 6.17 -15.70
N PRO A 7 -2.09 7.26 -15.95
CA PRO A 7 -2.14 7.98 -17.22
C PRO A 7 -1.57 7.20 -18.42
N ALA A 8 -0.88 6.08 -18.16
CA ALA A 8 -0.38 5.19 -19.21
C ALA A 8 -1.48 4.30 -19.83
N ARG A 9 -2.69 4.32 -19.25
CA ARG A 9 -3.85 3.57 -19.75
C ARG A 9 -4.86 4.53 -20.37
N ASP A 10 -5.18 4.32 -21.64
CA ASP A 10 -6.18 5.11 -22.36
C ASP A 10 -7.55 5.01 -21.69
N GLU A 11 -7.96 3.82 -21.29
CA GLU A 11 -9.18 3.53 -20.56
C GLU A 11 -9.32 4.38 -19.28
N ALA A 12 -8.21 4.56 -18.51
CA ALA A 12 -8.24 5.40 -17.31
C ALA A 12 -8.52 6.86 -17.64
N ARG A 13 -8.02 7.36 -18.77
CA ARG A 13 -8.28 8.73 -19.24
C ARG A 13 -9.72 8.90 -19.71
N GLU A 14 -10.26 7.92 -20.46
CA GLU A 14 -11.65 7.95 -20.95
C GLU A 14 -12.66 7.94 -19.81
N ILE A 15 -12.50 7.00 -18.85
CA ILE A 15 -13.35 6.92 -17.67
C ILE A 15 -13.18 8.18 -16.81
N GLY A 16 -11.95 8.65 -16.62
CA GLY A 16 -11.65 9.87 -15.88
C GLY A 16 -12.33 11.10 -16.49
N ALA A 17 -12.35 11.23 -17.82
CA ALA A 17 -13.03 12.33 -18.52
C ALA A 17 -14.54 12.27 -18.29
N THR A 18 -15.14 11.09 -18.38
CA THR A 18 -16.56 10.88 -18.09
C THR A 18 -16.89 11.25 -16.64
N MET A 19 -16.07 10.80 -15.68
CA MET A 19 -16.25 11.09 -14.25
C MET A 19 -16.11 12.59 -13.94
N ILE A 20 -15.09 13.29 -14.50
CA ILE A 20 -14.92 14.73 -14.29
C ILE A 20 -16.17 15.47 -14.80
N THR A 21 -16.65 15.14 -15.99
CA THR A 21 -17.83 15.77 -16.59
C THR A 21 -19.07 15.55 -15.74
N ALA A 22 -19.32 14.31 -15.30
CA ALA A 22 -20.50 13.97 -14.51
C ALA A 22 -20.46 14.58 -13.08
N LEU A 23 -19.30 14.56 -12.43
CA LEU A 23 -19.12 15.16 -11.11
C LEU A 23 -19.25 16.69 -11.16
N HIS A 24 -18.70 17.32 -12.20
CA HIS A 24 -18.84 18.77 -12.42
C HIS A 24 -20.30 19.17 -12.65
N ALA A 25 -21.07 18.38 -13.42
CA ALA A 25 -22.49 18.59 -13.62
C ALA A 25 -23.33 18.46 -12.33
N ALA A 26 -22.79 17.76 -11.33
CA ALA A 26 -23.38 17.61 -10.00
C ALA A 26 -22.79 18.59 -8.95
N ASP A 27 -22.14 19.68 -9.37
CA ASP A 27 -21.47 20.68 -8.52
C ASP A 27 -20.37 20.11 -7.59
N VAL A 28 -19.76 18.98 -7.97
CA VAL A 28 -18.63 18.39 -7.24
C VAL A 28 -17.32 18.88 -7.86
N THR A 29 -16.50 19.57 -7.07
CA THR A 29 -15.15 19.99 -7.47
C THR A 29 -14.22 18.77 -7.60
N VAL A 30 -13.61 18.62 -8.77
CA VAL A 30 -12.58 17.60 -9.02
C VAL A 30 -11.22 18.28 -9.08
N VAL A 31 -10.25 17.70 -8.37
CA VAL A 31 -8.84 18.12 -8.43
C VAL A 31 -7.99 16.98 -8.98
N VAL A 32 -6.92 17.32 -9.70
CA VAL A 32 -5.95 16.38 -10.27
C VAL A 32 -4.54 16.90 -9.94
N ALA A 33 -3.64 16.02 -9.54
CA ALA A 33 -2.26 16.41 -9.24
C ALA A 33 -1.48 16.71 -10.53
N GLU A 34 -0.52 17.65 -10.46
CA GLU A 34 0.26 18.14 -11.61
C GLU A 34 0.97 17.05 -12.40
N ASP A 35 1.47 16.00 -11.73
CA ASP A 35 2.16 14.89 -12.39
C ASP A 35 1.21 14.02 -13.23
N ASP A 36 -0.03 13.82 -12.78
CA ASP A 36 -1.08 13.17 -13.57
C ASP A 36 -1.54 14.10 -14.69
N ALA A 37 -1.76 15.38 -14.41
CA ALA A 37 -2.20 16.37 -15.41
C ALA A 37 -1.18 16.59 -16.54
N LYS A 38 0.14 16.49 -16.25
CA LYS A 38 1.18 16.55 -17.30
C LYS A 38 1.05 15.44 -18.35
N LEU A 39 0.55 14.27 -17.94
CA LEU A 39 0.36 13.13 -18.83
C LEU A 39 -1.10 13.01 -19.34
N TRP A 40 -1.97 13.84 -18.80
CA TRP A 40 -3.39 13.92 -19.15
C TRP A 40 -3.90 15.38 -19.12
N PRO A 41 -3.41 16.24 -20.05
CA PRO A 41 -3.73 17.68 -20.04
C PRO A 41 -5.22 17.98 -20.23
N GLU A 42 -5.98 17.09 -20.85
CA GLU A 42 -7.41 17.22 -21.08
C GLU A 42 -8.22 17.33 -19.77
N ALA A 43 -7.68 16.85 -18.65
CA ALA A 43 -8.34 16.95 -17.34
C ALA A 43 -8.65 18.42 -16.98
N ALA A 44 -7.72 19.35 -17.24
CA ALA A 44 -7.91 20.77 -16.99
C ALA A 44 -8.97 21.38 -17.93
N GLU A 45 -9.01 20.95 -19.19
CA GLU A 45 -10.00 21.39 -20.18
C GLU A 45 -11.42 20.95 -19.79
N LEU A 46 -11.54 19.81 -19.11
CA LEU A 46 -12.79 19.27 -18.57
C LEU A 46 -13.23 19.94 -17.25
N GLY A 47 -12.45 20.88 -16.72
CA GLY A 47 -12.79 21.66 -15.54
C GLY A 47 -12.16 21.15 -14.23
N ALA A 48 -11.24 20.17 -14.27
CA ALA A 48 -10.52 19.78 -13.09
C ALA A 48 -9.53 20.87 -12.64
N GLN A 49 -9.45 21.13 -11.35
CA GLN A 49 -8.45 22.01 -10.75
C GLN A 49 -7.12 21.27 -10.61
N ILE A 50 -6.04 21.89 -11.04
CA ILE A 50 -4.70 21.28 -10.92
C ILE A 50 -4.05 21.74 -9.60
N VAL A 51 -3.57 20.76 -8.83
CA VAL A 51 -2.91 20.97 -7.54
C VAL A 51 -1.48 20.44 -7.57
N PRO A 52 -0.57 20.92 -6.71
CA PRO A 52 0.79 20.38 -6.60
C PRO A 52 0.79 18.86 -6.39
N ALA A 53 1.79 18.18 -6.96
CA ALA A 53 1.93 16.72 -6.85
C ALA A 53 2.81 16.38 -5.62
N ASP A 54 2.22 16.42 -4.44
CA ASP A 54 2.87 16.13 -3.17
C ASP A 54 1.93 15.39 -2.20
N ASP A 55 2.38 15.18 -0.97
CA ASP A 55 1.61 14.49 0.08
C ASP A 55 0.38 15.32 0.55
N HIS A 56 0.25 16.57 0.13
CA HIS A 56 -0.86 17.48 0.43
C HIS A 56 -1.87 17.63 -0.72
N SER A 57 -1.66 16.93 -1.83
CA SER A 57 -2.56 17.01 -3.00
C SER A 57 -4.01 16.69 -2.65
N GLY A 58 -4.25 15.89 -1.61
CA GLY A 58 -5.58 15.51 -1.13
C GLY A 58 -6.19 16.45 -0.09
N ASP A 59 -5.49 17.51 0.32
CA ASP A 59 -5.97 18.41 1.37
C ASP A 59 -7.27 19.12 0.93
N GLY A 60 -8.26 19.12 1.83
CA GLY A 60 -9.60 19.62 1.56
C GLY A 60 -10.50 18.70 0.73
N CYS A 61 -9.99 17.56 0.26
CA CYS A 61 -10.80 16.56 -0.44
C CYS A 61 -11.53 15.64 0.55
N GLN A 62 -12.79 15.36 0.26
CA GLN A 62 -13.60 14.40 1.03
C GLN A 62 -13.35 12.95 0.61
N LEU A 63 -12.85 12.74 -0.61
CA LEU A 63 -12.62 11.43 -1.21
C LEU A 63 -11.46 11.52 -2.19
N VAL A 64 -10.68 10.44 -2.30
CA VAL A 64 -9.68 10.23 -3.33
C VAL A 64 -10.14 9.08 -4.21
N VAL A 65 -10.46 9.36 -5.47
CA VAL A 65 -10.85 8.34 -6.45
C VAL A 65 -9.63 7.92 -7.27
N VAL A 66 -9.46 6.63 -7.43
CA VAL A 66 -8.31 6.06 -8.13
C VAL A 66 -8.77 5.21 -9.31
N LEU A 67 -8.38 5.60 -10.52
CA LEU A 67 -8.57 4.79 -11.72
C LEU A 67 -7.29 4.03 -12.04
N GLY A 68 -7.20 2.77 -11.59
CA GLY A 68 -6.00 1.96 -11.78
C GLY A 68 -5.89 0.80 -10.81
N GLY A 69 -4.75 0.11 -10.84
CA GLY A 69 -4.46 -1.03 -9.96
C GLY A 69 -3.81 -0.62 -8.63
N ASP A 70 -3.40 -1.65 -7.85
CA ASP A 70 -2.84 -1.49 -6.50
C ASP A 70 -1.67 -0.49 -6.44
N GLY A 71 -0.78 -0.44 -7.43
CA GLY A 71 0.31 0.53 -7.49
C GLY A 71 -0.15 1.99 -7.59
N THR A 72 -1.26 2.25 -8.31
CA THR A 72 -1.88 3.59 -8.39
C THR A 72 -2.55 3.94 -7.07
N ILE A 73 -3.15 2.96 -6.40
CA ILE A 73 -3.76 3.12 -5.06
C ILE A 73 -2.70 3.45 -4.01
N LEU A 74 -1.53 2.81 -4.05
CA LEU A 74 -0.41 3.15 -3.15
C LEU A 74 0.05 4.61 -3.34
N ARG A 75 0.12 5.09 -4.59
CA ARG A 75 0.42 6.50 -4.88
C ARG A 75 -0.67 7.44 -4.36
N ALA A 76 -1.93 7.07 -4.54
CA ALA A 76 -3.06 7.84 -4.02
C ALA A 76 -3.08 7.86 -2.48
N ALA A 77 -2.64 6.79 -1.82
CA ALA A 77 -2.53 6.73 -0.37
C ALA A 77 -1.51 7.76 0.18
N GLU A 78 -0.43 8.04 -0.53
CA GLU A 78 0.51 9.10 -0.18
C GLU A 78 -0.19 10.46 -0.16
N ARG A 79 -0.99 10.76 -1.19
CA ARG A 79 -1.74 12.02 -1.34
C ARG A 79 -2.94 12.16 -0.40
N ALA A 80 -3.57 11.03 -0.04
CA ALA A 80 -4.76 11.01 0.81
C ALA A 80 -4.45 11.10 2.30
N ARG A 81 -3.25 10.68 2.70
CA ARG A 81 -2.92 10.44 4.10
C ARG A 81 -2.96 11.70 4.95
N SER A 82 -2.38 12.82 4.49
CA SER A 82 -2.38 14.10 5.25
C SER A 82 -3.80 14.58 5.53
N ALA A 83 -4.68 14.48 4.55
CA ALA A 83 -6.08 14.86 4.65
C ALA A 83 -6.92 13.84 5.45
N GLY A 84 -6.45 12.60 5.61
CA GLY A 84 -7.24 11.49 6.15
C GLY A 84 -8.45 11.15 5.29
N ALA A 85 -8.42 11.52 4.00
CA ALA A 85 -9.49 11.26 3.05
C ALA A 85 -9.55 9.76 2.69
N PRO A 86 -10.74 9.14 2.61
CA PRO A 86 -10.85 7.77 2.16
C PRO A 86 -10.53 7.62 0.67
N ILE A 87 -10.02 6.44 0.31
CA ILE A 87 -9.61 6.10 -1.05
C ILE A 87 -10.62 5.14 -1.65
N LEU A 88 -11.18 5.47 -2.79
CA LEU A 88 -12.03 4.62 -3.60
C LEU A 88 -11.25 4.16 -4.84
N GLY A 89 -10.90 2.89 -4.90
CA GLY A 89 -10.21 2.30 -6.04
C GLY A 89 -11.20 1.75 -7.06
N VAL A 90 -11.09 2.18 -8.31
CA VAL A 90 -11.80 1.62 -9.47
C VAL A 90 -10.78 0.86 -10.32
N ASN A 91 -11.00 -0.44 -10.45
CA ASN A 91 -10.13 -1.33 -11.19
C ASN A 91 -10.38 -1.25 -12.69
N LEU A 92 -9.30 -1.31 -13.47
CA LEU A 92 -9.36 -1.28 -14.94
C LEU A 92 -8.99 -2.67 -15.50
N GLY A 93 -9.80 -3.69 -15.17
CA GLY A 93 -9.72 -5.00 -15.79
C GLY A 93 -8.68 -5.98 -15.23
N HIS A 94 -8.02 -5.68 -14.10
CA HIS A 94 -7.12 -6.62 -13.41
C HIS A 94 -7.44 -6.67 -11.93
N VAL A 95 -7.94 -7.78 -11.45
CA VAL A 95 -8.28 -7.97 -10.04
C VAL A 95 -7.11 -7.59 -9.13
N GLY A 96 -7.30 -6.53 -8.34
CA GLY A 96 -6.41 -6.08 -7.28
C GLY A 96 -6.94 -6.49 -5.90
N PHE A 97 -6.13 -6.28 -4.86
CA PHE A 97 -6.57 -6.47 -3.48
C PHE A 97 -7.15 -5.21 -2.84
N LEU A 98 -6.84 -4.05 -3.42
CA LEU A 98 -7.20 -2.74 -2.86
C LEU A 98 -8.38 -2.06 -3.59
N ALA A 99 -8.58 -2.33 -4.88
CA ALA A 99 -9.69 -1.78 -5.65
C ALA A 99 -11.04 -2.39 -5.24
N GLU A 100 -12.11 -1.63 -5.41
CA GLU A 100 -13.48 -1.98 -4.98
C GLU A 100 -14.45 -2.16 -6.12
N ALA A 101 -14.39 -1.29 -7.12
CA ALA A 101 -15.29 -1.30 -8.26
C ALA A 101 -14.53 -1.66 -9.53
N GLU A 102 -15.24 -2.19 -10.51
CA GLU A 102 -14.71 -2.42 -11.85
C GLU A 102 -15.01 -1.21 -12.74
N SER A 103 -14.32 -1.11 -13.88
CA SER A 103 -14.49 0.01 -14.81
C SER A 103 -15.91 0.14 -15.35
N GLU A 104 -16.64 -0.96 -15.43
CA GLU A 104 -18.04 -1.03 -15.90
C GLU A 104 -19.01 -0.36 -14.91
N ASP A 105 -18.61 -0.18 -13.65
CA ASP A 105 -19.41 0.43 -12.59
C ASP A 105 -19.19 1.97 -12.46
N ALA A 106 -18.53 2.62 -13.43
CA ALA A 106 -18.14 4.03 -13.33
C ALA A 106 -19.31 4.98 -13.05
N ASP A 107 -20.48 4.73 -13.63
CA ASP A 107 -21.70 5.53 -13.42
C ASP A 107 -22.25 5.33 -11.99
N ASP A 108 -22.21 4.11 -11.47
CA ASP A 108 -22.60 3.79 -10.09
C ASP A 108 -21.64 4.43 -9.10
N VAL A 109 -20.34 4.46 -9.41
CA VAL A 109 -19.31 5.15 -8.63
C VAL A 109 -19.60 6.66 -8.56
N VAL A 110 -19.91 7.31 -9.69
CA VAL A 110 -20.27 8.73 -9.72
C VAL A 110 -21.52 8.97 -8.88
N THR A 111 -22.54 8.13 -9.03
CA THR A 111 -23.79 8.22 -8.26
C THR A 111 -23.52 8.11 -6.75
N ALA A 112 -22.72 7.14 -6.34
CA ALA A 112 -22.33 6.97 -4.95
C ALA A 112 -21.55 8.19 -4.41
N ILE A 113 -20.65 8.76 -5.21
CA ILE A 113 -19.90 9.97 -4.83
C ILE A 113 -20.83 11.15 -4.60
N VAL A 114 -21.77 11.40 -5.52
CA VAL A 114 -22.71 12.53 -5.45
C VAL A 114 -23.63 12.41 -4.23
N HIS A 115 -24.08 11.20 -3.89
CA HIS A 115 -24.99 10.97 -2.76
C HIS A 115 -24.25 10.74 -1.42
N GLY A 116 -22.94 10.53 -1.43
CA GLY A 116 -22.17 10.17 -0.26
C GLY A 116 -22.42 8.74 0.22
N ASP A 117 -22.81 7.84 -0.69
CA ASP A 117 -23.20 6.46 -0.42
C ASP A 117 -22.00 5.52 -0.43
N TRP A 118 -21.12 5.63 0.58
CA TRP A 118 -20.02 4.69 0.84
C TRP A 118 -19.82 4.49 2.33
N SER A 119 -19.32 3.32 2.69
CA SER A 119 -18.79 3.06 4.03
C SER A 119 -17.28 3.27 4.05
N VAL A 120 -16.71 3.47 5.25
CA VAL A 120 -15.27 3.62 5.41
C VAL A 120 -14.70 2.41 6.12
N GLU A 121 -13.71 1.77 5.49
CA GLU A 121 -12.90 0.71 6.06
C GLU A 121 -11.52 1.25 6.41
N GLU A 122 -11.04 1.03 7.64
CA GLU A 122 -9.71 1.41 8.07
C GLU A 122 -8.72 0.25 7.88
N ARG A 123 -7.59 0.55 7.24
CA ARG A 123 -6.47 -0.39 7.07
C ARG A 123 -5.29 0.04 7.92
N MET A 124 -4.75 -0.91 8.68
CA MET A 124 -3.54 -0.69 9.45
C MET A 124 -2.39 -0.24 8.53
N ALA A 125 -1.64 0.76 8.95
CA ALA A 125 -0.38 1.16 8.35
C ALA A 125 0.77 0.93 9.34
N LEU A 126 1.98 0.83 8.82
CA LEU A 126 3.21 0.82 9.61
C LEU A 126 3.78 2.24 9.69
N GLU A 127 4.34 2.58 10.85
CA GLU A 127 5.25 3.70 11.03
C GLU A 127 6.66 3.16 11.18
N ILE A 128 7.60 3.79 10.50
CA ILE A 128 8.99 3.38 10.44
C ILE A 128 9.88 4.54 10.88
N ARG A 129 10.80 4.28 11.79
CA ARG A 129 11.82 5.22 12.25
C ARG A 129 13.20 4.63 11.99
N VAL A 130 14.08 5.41 11.41
CA VAL A 130 15.50 5.04 11.27
C VAL A 130 16.31 5.87 12.24
N LEU A 131 17.09 5.21 13.09
CA LEU A 131 17.90 5.83 14.10
C LEU A 131 19.39 5.50 13.87
N VAL A 132 20.26 6.50 14.07
CA VAL A 132 21.72 6.35 14.08
C VAL A 132 22.24 6.95 15.37
N GLY A 133 22.92 6.12 16.17
CA GLY A 133 23.39 6.55 17.49
C GLY A 133 22.26 7.00 18.43
N GLY A 134 21.06 6.46 18.27
CA GLY A 134 19.88 6.81 19.06
C GLY A 134 19.14 8.06 18.58
N ILE A 135 19.63 8.74 17.54
CA ILE A 135 19.00 9.93 16.96
C ILE A 135 18.19 9.50 15.75
N GLU A 136 16.90 9.91 15.68
CA GLU A 136 16.06 9.69 14.53
C GLU A 136 16.55 10.53 13.34
N VAL A 137 16.90 9.86 12.24
CA VAL A 137 17.41 10.50 11.02
C VAL A 137 16.40 10.45 9.87
N HIS A 138 15.49 9.46 9.89
CA HIS A 138 14.40 9.34 8.92
C HIS A 138 13.15 8.81 9.59
N ARG A 139 12.00 9.25 9.07
CA ARG A 139 10.68 8.71 9.40
C ARG A 139 9.89 8.51 8.11
N THR A 140 9.22 7.36 8.00
CA THR A 140 8.32 7.05 6.88
C THR A 140 7.18 6.15 7.37
N TRP A 141 6.36 5.68 6.46
CA TRP A 141 5.23 4.80 6.75
C TRP A 141 5.04 3.81 5.59
N ALA A 142 4.22 2.78 5.78
CA ALA A 142 3.84 1.87 4.71
C ALA A 142 2.41 1.36 4.91
N LEU A 143 1.68 1.21 3.79
CA LEU A 143 0.37 0.55 3.77
C LEU A 143 0.53 -0.96 3.64
N ASN A 144 1.37 -1.41 2.70
CA ASN A 144 1.65 -2.82 2.50
C ASN A 144 2.79 -3.29 3.40
N GLU A 145 4.01 -2.89 3.10
CA GLU A 145 5.20 -3.37 3.80
C GLU A 145 6.38 -2.41 3.67
N ILE A 146 7.34 -2.63 4.54
CA ILE A 146 8.72 -2.23 4.27
C ILE A 146 9.56 -3.48 3.99
N SER A 147 10.57 -3.30 3.13
CA SER A 147 11.68 -4.22 3.05
C SER A 147 12.98 -3.51 3.45
N VAL A 148 13.88 -4.24 4.09
CA VAL A 148 15.26 -3.83 4.34
C VAL A 148 16.13 -4.86 3.64
N GLU A 149 16.74 -4.48 2.54
CA GLU A 149 17.43 -5.42 1.65
C GLU A 149 18.87 -4.96 1.41
N LYS A 150 19.75 -5.93 1.14
CA LYS A 150 21.12 -5.66 0.75
C LYS A 150 21.16 -4.77 -0.49
N ASN A 151 22.07 -3.81 -0.53
CA ASN A 151 22.26 -2.93 -1.68
C ASN A 151 23.27 -3.48 -2.70
N THR A 152 23.97 -4.58 -2.37
CA THR A 152 24.94 -5.25 -3.25
C THR A 152 24.56 -6.73 -3.44
N ARG A 153 24.95 -7.30 -4.57
CA ARG A 153 24.70 -8.74 -4.86
C ARG A 153 25.63 -9.68 -4.12
N GLU A 154 26.81 -9.21 -3.74
CA GLU A 154 27.94 -10.04 -3.31
C GLU A 154 27.88 -10.42 -1.83
N HIS A 155 27.25 -9.60 -0.99
CA HIS A 155 27.25 -9.80 0.46
C HIS A 155 25.83 -9.80 1.02
N MET A 156 25.59 -10.68 1.98
CA MET A 156 24.39 -10.61 2.82
C MET A 156 24.50 -9.42 3.78
N ILE A 157 23.39 -8.99 4.29
CA ILE A 157 23.34 -8.11 5.46
C ILE A 157 23.24 -8.95 6.73
N ASP A 158 23.94 -8.49 7.76
CA ASP A 158 23.82 -9.04 9.10
C ASP A 158 23.00 -8.09 9.95
N LEU A 159 21.93 -8.59 10.54
CA LEU A 159 21.05 -7.82 11.41
C LEU A 159 20.58 -8.63 12.61
N VAL A 160 20.29 -7.94 13.71
CA VAL A 160 19.61 -8.49 14.88
C VAL A 160 18.14 -8.06 14.80
N VAL A 161 17.24 -9.03 14.90
CA VAL A 161 15.80 -8.79 15.04
C VAL A 161 15.47 -8.69 16.51
N GLU A 162 14.77 -7.65 16.89
CA GLU A 162 14.27 -7.43 18.25
C GLU A 162 12.76 -7.26 18.24
N ILE A 163 12.12 -7.73 19.29
CA ILE A 163 10.70 -7.48 19.58
C ILE A 163 10.62 -6.87 20.98
N ASP A 164 10.01 -5.69 21.06
CA ASP A 164 9.82 -4.95 22.32
C ASP A 164 11.12 -4.74 23.11
N GLY A 165 12.20 -4.40 22.39
CA GLY A 165 13.53 -4.14 22.93
C GLY A 165 14.26 -5.40 23.40
N ARG A 166 13.81 -6.59 23.03
CA ARG A 166 14.45 -7.87 23.34
C ARG A 166 14.97 -8.54 22.09
N PRO A 167 16.26 -8.83 21.98
CA PRO A 167 16.83 -9.59 20.88
C PRO A 167 16.14 -10.95 20.73
N LEU A 168 15.67 -11.24 19.53
CA LEU A 168 15.04 -12.51 19.19
C LEU A 168 16.00 -13.43 18.44
N SER A 169 16.66 -12.92 17.40
CA SER A 169 17.56 -13.70 16.56
C SER A 169 18.51 -12.79 15.79
N SER A 170 19.67 -13.32 15.42
CA SER A 170 20.59 -12.68 14.47
C SER A 170 20.51 -13.41 13.14
N TRP A 171 20.37 -12.66 12.06
CA TRP A 171 20.25 -13.19 10.71
C TRP A 171 21.32 -12.63 9.79
N GLY A 172 22.04 -13.53 9.09
CA GLY A 172 22.73 -13.21 7.85
C GLY A 172 21.74 -13.49 6.71
N CYS A 173 21.31 -12.48 5.97
CA CYS A 173 20.21 -12.62 5.04
C CYS A 173 20.34 -11.68 3.82
N ASP A 174 19.53 -11.92 2.79
CA ASP A 174 19.38 -10.99 1.69
C ASP A 174 18.54 -9.77 2.09
N GLY A 175 17.69 -9.93 3.10
CA GLY A 175 16.86 -8.87 3.63
C GLY A 175 15.79 -9.39 4.59
N VAL A 176 14.91 -8.47 4.97
CA VAL A 176 13.71 -8.75 5.77
C VAL A 176 12.55 -7.90 5.27
N VAL A 177 11.37 -8.48 5.21
CA VAL A 177 10.11 -7.79 4.92
C VAL A 177 9.32 -7.67 6.22
N CYS A 178 8.84 -6.47 6.53
CA CYS A 178 7.91 -6.23 7.62
C CYS A 178 6.61 -5.68 7.05
N SER A 179 5.51 -6.42 7.21
CA SER A 179 4.28 -6.20 6.46
C SER A 179 3.08 -6.03 7.37
N THR A 180 2.09 -5.28 6.88
CA THR A 180 0.73 -5.23 7.40
C THR A 180 -0.08 -6.44 6.92
N PRO A 181 -1.30 -6.68 7.44
CA PRO A 181 -2.22 -7.64 6.84
C PRO A 181 -2.54 -7.33 5.38
N THR A 182 -2.67 -6.06 5.01
CA THR A 182 -2.88 -5.62 3.63
C THR A 182 -1.71 -6.04 2.73
N GLY A 183 -0.48 -5.83 3.18
CA GLY A 183 0.74 -6.22 2.45
C GLY A 183 1.03 -7.73 2.48
N SER A 184 0.29 -8.51 3.28
CA SER A 184 0.45 -9.98 3.31
C SER A 184 0.17 -10.66 1.97
N THR A 185 -0.51 -9.97 1.04
CA THR A 185 -0.77 -10.42 -0.34
C THR A 185 0.11 -9.73 -1.38
N ALA A 186 1.02 -8.85 -0.94
CA ALA A 186 2.00 -8.15 -1.77
C ALA A 186 3.40 -8.78 -1.66
N TYR A 187 4.43 -8.02 -1.32
CA TYR A 187 5.78 -8.57 -1.20
C TYR A 187 5.91 -9.59 -0.06
N GLY A 188 5.16 -9.41 1.05
CA GLY A 188 5.09 -10.40 2.12
C GLY A 188 4.71 -11.80 1.64
N PHE A 189 3.78 -11.90 0.67
CA PHE A 189 3.40 -13.17 0.03
C PHE A 189 4.55 -13.76 -0.79
N SER A 190 5.17 -12.96 -1.67
CA SER A 190 6.29 -13.40 -2.51
C SER A 190 7.51 -13.82 -1.69
N ALA A 191 7.67 -13.24 -0.50
CA ALA A 191 8.69 -13.60 0.48
C ALA A 191 8.38 -14.91 1.24
N GLY A 192 7.22 -15.53 1.01
CA GLY A 192 6.79 -16.78 1.69
C GLY A 192 6.10 -16.54 3.03
N GLY A 193 5.63 -15.33 3.30
CA GLY A 193 4.79 -15.00 4.45
C GLY A 193 3.36 -15.57 4.32
N PRO A 194 2.62 -15.68 5.42
CA PRO A 194 1.23 -16.12 5.41
C PRO A 194 0.32 -15.02 4.86
N VAL A 195 -0.77 -15.40 4.18
CA VAL A 195 -1.88 -14.50 3.90
C VAL A 195 -2.64 -14.22 5.19
N VAL A 196 -2.86 -12.95 5.48
CA VAL A 196 -3.59 -12.49 6.67
C VAL A 196 -4.79 -11.68 6.22
N TRP A 197 -5.96 -11.98 6.78
CA TRP A 197 -7.18 -11.24 6.50
C TRP A 197 -7.03 -9.78 6.94
N PRO A 198 -7.55 -8.84 6.17
CA PRO A 198 -7.40 -7.39 6.46
C PRO A 198 -7.88 -6.96 7.85
N GLU A 199 -8.88 -7.64 8.39
CA GLU A 199 -9.47 -7.38 9.70
C GLU A 199 -8.59 -7.89 10.86
N VAL A 200 -7.63 -8.77 10.57
CA VAL A 200 -6.72 -9.32 11.59
C VAL A 200 -5.56 -8.34 11.78
N SER A 201 -5.59 -7.58 12.85
CA SER A 201 -4.47 -6.68 13.17
C SER A 201 -3.24 -7.45 13.62
N ALA A 202 -2.17 -7.40 12.82
CA ALA A 202 -0.89 -8.06 13.08
C ALA A 202 0.25 -7.36 12.33
N ILE A 203 1.48 -7.54 12.80
CA ILE A 203 2.69 -7.20 12.06
C ILE A 203 3.35 -8.51 11.63
N LEU A 204 3.64 -8.64 10.35
CA LEU A 204 4.34 -9.80 9.80
C LEU A 204 5.82 -9.46 9.66
N VAL A 205 6.70 -10.40 10.01
CA VAL A 205 8.15 -10.28 9.79
C VAL A 205 8.61 -11.50 9.01
N VAL A 206 9.09 -11.29 7.79
CA VAL A 206 9.45 -12.37 6.86
C VAL A 206 10.90 -12.22 6.45
N PRO A 207 11.79 -13.15 6.84
CA PRO A 207 13.20 -13.15 6.41
C PRO A 207 13.32 -13.53 4.93
N LEU A 208 14.26 -12.88 4.22
CA LEU A 208 14.61 -13.20 2.84
C LEU A 208 15.93 -13.96 2.80
N SER A 209 15.91 -15.21 2.34
CA SER A 209 17.11 -16.07 2.20
C SER A 209 17.99 -16.10 3.45
N ALA A 210 17.39 -16.12 4.64
CA ALA A 210 18.15 -16.00 5.88
C ALA A 210 18.89 -17.31 6.22
N HIS A 211 20.17 -17.17 6.56
CA HIS A 211 21.03 -18.20 7.13
C HIS A 211 21.03 -18.06 8.65
N ALA A 212 20.12 -18.77 9.33
CA ALA A 212 20.00 -18.81 10.76
C ALA A 212 19.31 -20.10 11.21
N LEU A 213 19.52 -20.50 12.46
CA LEU A 213 18.85 -21.68 13.04
C LEU A 213 17.32 -21.49 13.10
N PHE A 214 16.88 -20.24 13.28
CA PHE A 214 15.48 -19.87 13.28
C PHE A 214 15.27 -18.72 12.26
N ALA A 215 14.76 -19.07 11.08
CA ALA A 215 14.45 -18.16 9.98
C ALA A 215 13.05 -18.49 9.44
N ARG A 216 12.03 -18.21 10.25
CA ARG A 216 10.64 -18.44 9.89
C ARG A 216 9.86 -17.13 9.89
N PRO A 217 8.86 -16.97 9.02
CA PRO A 217 7.93 -15.86 9.13
C PRO A 217 7.28 -15.81 10.51
N LEU A 218 7.21 -14.61 11.07
CA LEU A 218 6.63 -14.34 12.38
C LEU A 218 5.36 -13.51 12.20
N VAL A 219 4.37 -13.79 13.03
CA VAL A 219 3.19 -12.95 13.23
C VAL A 219 3.29 -12.35 14.62
N VAL A 220 3.40 -11.02 14.69
CA VAL A 220 3.69 -10.28 15.92
C VAL A 220 2.47 -9.40 16.26
N SER A 221 2.28 -9.14 17.54
CA SER A 221 1.23 -8.22 18.01
C SER A 221 1.31 -6.86 17.32
N PRO A 222 0.18 -6.25 16.94
CA PRO A 222 0.16 -4.90 16.38
C PRO A 222 0.58 -3.82 17.40
N LEU A 223 0.68 -4.19 18.68
CA LEU A 223 1.12 -3.31 19.77
C LEU A 223 2.64 -3.39 20.01
N SER A 224 3.32 -4.36 19.41
CA SER A 224 4.75 -4.52 19.55
C SER A 224 5.55 -3.56 18.66
N VAL A 225 6.77 -3.26 19.11
CA VAL A 225 7.78 -2.60 18.29
C VAL A 225 8.72 -3.68 17.77
N VAL A 226 8.79 -3.82 16.45
CA VAL A 226 9.79 -4.65 15.77
C VAL A 226 10.99 -3.77 15.46
N ALA A 227 12.20 -4.22 15.77
CA ALA A 227 13.39 -3.49 15.41
C ALA A 227 14.42 -4.37 14.68
N PHE A 228 15.15 -3.77 13.77
CA PHE A 228 16.24 -4.35 13.02
C PHE A 228 17.51 -3.53 13.29
N GLU A 229 18.47 -4.14 13.97
CA GLU A 229 19.78 -3.55 14.24
C GLU A 229 20.77 -4.02 13.17
N LEU A 230 21.15 -3.11 12.27
CA LEU A 230 22.11 -3.42 11.21
C LEU A 230 23.53 -3.46 11.77
N GLN A 231 24.30 -4.51 11.45
CA GLN A 231 25.71 -4.57 11.84
C GLN A 231 26.53 -3.49 11.08
N ALA A 232 27.64 -3.04 11.69
CA ALA A 232 28.44 -1.93 11.20
C ALA A 232 28.99 -2.14 9.78
N SER A 233 29.25 -3.38 9.38
CA SER A 233 29.74 -3.76 8.06
C SER A 233 28.66 -3.86 7.00
N SER A 234 27.38 -3.84 7.40
CA SER A 234 26.23 -4.02 6.49
C SER A 234 25.77 -2.69 5.92
N HIS A 235 25.36 -2.72 4.67
CA HIS A 235 24.68 -1.61 3.99
C HIS A 235 23.40 -2.12 3.35
N ALA A 236 22.31 -1.42 3.53
CA ALA A 236 21.00 -1.83 3.06
C ALA A 236 20.23 -0.67 2.40
N VAL A 237 19.17 -1.01 1.70
CA VAL A 237 18.15 -0.09 1.24
C VAL A 237 16.85 -0.46 1.95
N LEU A 238 16.23 0.51 2.58
CA LEU A 238 14.85 0.40 3.05
C LEU A 238 13.92 0.88 1.95
N SER A 239 12.95 0.05 1.60
CA SER A 239 11.88 0.40 0.67
C SER A 239 10.55 0.36 1.38
N ALA A 240 9.78 1.43 1.33
CA ALA A 240 8.41 1.48 1.84
C ALA A 240 7.42 1.46 0.67
N ASP A 241 6.55 0.45 0.65
CA ASP A 241 5.56 0.18 -0.40
C ASP A 241 6.17 0.09 -1.83
N GLY A 242 7.45 -0.27 -1.95
CA GLY A 242 8.18 -0.28 -3.21
C GLY A 242 8.40 1.11 -3.85
N ARG A 243 8.10 2.20 -3.13
CA ARG A 243 8.04 3.56 -3.67
C ARG A 243 9.02 4.54 -3.02
N ARG A 244 9.12 4.51 -1.70
CA ARG A 244 9.98 5.40 -0.93
C ARG A 244 11.23 4.64 -0.50
N LEU A 245 12.37 5.04 -1.06
CA LEU A 245 13.66 4.39 -0.86
C LEU A 245 14.54 5.23 0.06
N ILE A 246 15.20 4.58 1.01
CA ILE A 246 16.11 5.21 1.98
C ILE A 246 17.36 4.33 2.07
N ASP A 247 18.53 4.91 1.83
CA ASP A 247 19.80 4.23 2.04
C ASP A 247 20.08 4.10 3.55
N ILE A 248 20.41 2.90 3.99
CA ILE A 248 20.64 2.55 5.39
C ILE A 248 22.11 2.18 5.59
N ALA A 249 22.81 3.01 6.34
CA ALA A 249 24.19 2.73 6.73
C ALA A 249 24.27 1.68 7.85
N GLY A 250 25.41 1.02 7.97
CA GLY A 250 25.68 0.13 9.11
C GLY A 250 25.54 0.84 10.45
N SER A 251 25.28 0.06 11.51
CA SER A 251 24.95 0.55 12.86
C SER A 251 23.66 1.38 12.95
N SER A 252 22.81 1.34 11.93
CA SER A 252 21.46 1.91 12.00
C SER A 252 20.49 0.95 12.69
N ARG A 253 19.56 1.53 13.42
CA ARG A 253 18.40 0.84 14.00
C ARG A 253 17.14 1.26 13.24
N ILE A 254 16.38 0.30 12.77
CA ILE A 254 15.11 0.50 12.05
C ILE A 254 14.00 0.00 12.98
N GLU A 255 13.16 0.90 13.46
CA GLU A 255 12.01 0.56 14.29
C GLU A 255 10.74 0.59 13.45
N VAL A 256 9.93 -0.45 13.58
CA VAL A 256 8.65 -0.61 12.89
C VAL A 256 7.55 -0.85 13.91
N ARG A 257 6.49 -0.09 13.83
CA ARG A 257 5.32 -0.23 14.68
C ARG A 257 4.04 0.09 13.90
N ARG A 258 2.91 -0.25 14.46
CA ARG A 258 1.63 0.22 13.93
C ARG A 258 1.60 1.75 13.95
N ALA A 259 1.22 2.36 12.82
CA ALA A 259 0.99 3.80 12.75
C ALA A 259 -0.27 4.18 13.53
N GLU A 260 -0.27 5.37 14.14
CA GLU A 260 -1.45 5.91 14.82
C GLU A 260 -2.58 6.21 13.82
N GLN A 261 -2.21 6.71 12.63
CA GLN A 261 -3.16 7.05 11.58
C GLN A 261 -3.31 5.87 10.60
N PRO A 262 -4.49 5.24 10.53
CA PRO A 262 -4.79 4.23 9.51
C PRO A 262 -4.95 4.87 8.13
N ILE A 263 -4.92 4.06 7.09
CA ILE A 263 -5.37 4.46 5.76
C ILE A 263 -6.83 4.06 5.61
N LYS A 264 -7.65 4.99 5.14
CA LYS A 264 -9.09 4.80 4.96
C LYS A 264 -9.39 4.43 3.52
N PHE A 265 -10.26 3.44 3.34
CA PHE A 265 -10.81 3.05 2.05
C PHE A 265 -12.31 3.30 2.04
N ALA A 266 -12.82 3.88 0.97
CA ALA A 266 -14.25 3.96 0.72
C ALA A 266 -14.72 2.68 0.05
N ARG A 267 -15.86 2.16 0.51
CA ARG A 267 -16.47 0.92 0.05
C ARG A 267 -17.89 1.19 -0.44
N ILE A 268 -18.15 1.01 -1.72
CA ILE A 268 -19.48 1.09 -2.32
C ILE A 268 -20.15 -0.29 -2.29
N VAL A 269 -19.39 -1.33 -2.61
CA VAL A 269 -19.84 -2.72 -2.60
C VAL A 269 -19.02 -3.50 -1.58
N THR A 270 -19.68 -4.35 -0.79
CA THR A 270 -19.00 -5.23 0.16
C THR A 270 -18.70 -6.57 -0.50
N ALA A 271 -17.54 -6.71 -1.15
CA ALA A 271 -17.07 -7.99 -1.63
C ALA A 271 -16.21 -8.67 -0.55
N PRO A 272 -16.48 -9.93 -0.17
CA PRO A 272 -15.66 -10.66 0.78
C PRO A 272 -14.20 -10.78 0.31
N PHE A 273 -13.26 -10.70 1.26
CA PHE A 273 -11.83 -10.85 0.93
C PHE A 273 -11.52 -12.20 0.27
N THR A 274 -12.27 -13.25 0.64
CA THR A 274 -12.16 -14.59 0.04
C THR A 274 -12.37 -14.55 -1.48
N ASP A 275 -13.35 -13.79 -1.97
CA ASP A 275 -13.66 -13.72 -3.40
C ASP A 275 -12.52 -13.05 -4.17
N ARG A 276 -11.94 -12.00 -3.58
CA ARG A 276 -10.73 -11.34 -4.14
C ARG A 276 -9.54 -12.29 -4.20
N LEU A 277 -9.35 -13.09 -3.15
CA LEU A 277 -8.26 -14.05 -3.08
C LEU A 277 -8.43 -15.14 -4.17
N VAL A 278 -9.65 -15.66 -4.31
CA VAL A 278 -10.00 -16.65 -5.35
C VAL A 278 -9.76 -16.07 -6.73
N ALA A 279 -10.29 -14.88 -7.02
CA ALA A 279 -10.15 -14.24 -8.32
C ALA A 279 -8.70 -13.89 -8.66
N LYS A 280 -7.93 -13.38 -7.68
CA LYS A 280 -6.54 -12.97 -7.90
C LYS A 280 -5.59 -14.12 -8.19
N PHE A 281 -5.77 -15.25 -7.48
CA PHE A 281 -4.89 -16.41 -7.57
C PHE A 281 -5.47 -17.55 -8.41
N ASP A 282 -6.63 -17.34 -9.04
CA ASP A 282 -7.38 -18.37 -9.79
C ASP A 282 -7.51 -19.68 -8.97
N LEU A 283 -7.94 -19.52 -7.71
CA LEU A 283 -8.01 -20.66 -6.81
C LEU A 283 -9.14 -21.62 -7.20
N PRO A 284 -8.88 -22.93 -7.24
CA PRO A 284 -9.90 -23.93 -7.57
C PRO A 284 -10.92 -24.07 -6.43
N VAL A 285 -12.07 -23.44 -6.54
CA VAL A 285 -13.17 -23.52 -5.55
C VAL A 285 -14.02 -24.78 -5.72
N ALA A 286 -14.03 -25.39 -6.91
CA ALA A 286 -14.56 -26.74 -7.11
C ALA A 286 -13.48 -27.74 -6.68
N GLY A 287 -13.76 -28.50 -5.63
CA GLY A 287 -12.81 -29.49 -5.11
C GLY A 287 -12.35 -30.43 -6.22
N TRP A 288 -11.11 -30.92 -6.15
CA TRP A 288 -10.48 -31.79 -7.15
C TRP A 288 -11.30 -33.07 -7.46
N ARG A 289 -12.32 -33.42 -6.63
CA ARG A 289 -13.30 -34.50 -6.84
C ARG A 289 -14.55 -34.03 -7.60
N GLY A 290 -14.73 -32.75 -7.90
CA GLY A 290 -15.95 -32.18 -8.49
C GLY A 290 -15.97 -32.10 -10.01
N ARG A 291 -14.86 -32.34 -10.70
CA ARG A 291 -14.83 -32.51 -12.16
C ARG A 291 -14.98 -34.00 -12.46
N ARG A 292 -16.22 -34.47 -12.49
CA ARG A 292 -16.61 -35.58 -13.35
C ARG A 292 -17.41 -34.96 -14.47
N ASP A 293 -16.81 -34.98 -15.66
CA ASP A 293 -17.48 -34.72 -16.94
C ASP A 293 -18.70 -35.64 -17.12
#